data_0182282694fd0e4b6094406b3339839b
#
_entry.id   0182282694fd0e4b6094406b3339839b
#
_cell.length_a   1.000
_cell.length_b   1.000
_cell.length_c   1.000
_cell.angle_alpha   90.00
_cell.angle_beta   90.00
_cell.angle_gamma   90.00
#
_symmetry.space_group_name_H-M   'P 1'
#
loop_
_entity.id
_entity.type
_entity.pdbx_description
1 polymer ?
#
loop_
_entity_poly.entity_id
_entity_poly.type
_entity_poly.pdbx_seq_one_letter_code
_entity_poly.pdbx_strand_id
1 'polypeptide(L)'
;MATDRVRLALLRRSGRRAQLLKLTQRLTGGVICRDGQITDFEALTLICRSLLDEAGCQGAALALAVPVQGLTGRRLVLPADSHPVQRWRQVQSELAAHGIGADDHAMDYRELGPPPGSPSDQQVLAVAASRLIIEDRLSLAAAVGRPLVTLAPEDLCLAAWLREDRLPGEAAVLRLDRAP
;
A
#
# COMPACT_ATOMS: atom_id res chain seq x y z
N MET A 1 -15.67 0.69 -4.93
CA MET A 1 -15.88 1.42 -3.66
C MET A 1 -15.57 2.90 -3.87
N ALA A 2 -16.44 3.79 -3.41
CA ALA A 2 -16.27 5.23 -3.53
C ALA A 2 -15.78 5.82 -2.20
N THR A 3 -14.91 6.84 -2.26
CA THR A 3 -14.36 7.50 -1.06
C THR A 3 -14.80 8.96 -1.03
N ASP A 4 -15.39 9.35 0.08
CA ASP A 4 -15.92 10.68 0.35
C ASP A 4 -15.13 11.46 1.41
N ARG A 5 -13.97 10.92 1.83
CA ARG A 5 -13.15 11.53 2.89
C ARG A 5 -11.67 11.30 2.70
N VAL A 6 -10.89 12.27 3.15
CA VAL A 6 -9.43 12.19 3.28
C VAL A 6 -9.07 12.13 4.76
N ARG A 7 -8.16 11.24 5.12
CA ARG A 7 -7.60 11.12 6.47
C ARG A 7 -6.10 11.37 6.43
N LEU A 8 -5.59 12.10 7.40
CA LEU A 8 -4.18 12.34 7.59
C LEU A 8 -3.78 11.98 9.01
N ALA A 9 -2.75 11.14 9.14
CA ALA A 9 -2.09 10.84 10.39
C ALA A 9 -0.67 11.42 10.37
N LEU A 10 -0.34 12.30 11.30
CA LEU A 10 1.02 12.77 11.52
C LEU A 10 1.71 11.87 12.52
N LEU A 11 2.79 11.23 12.08
CA LEU A 11 3.56 10.30 12.90
C LEU A 11 4.97 10.84 13.14
N ARG A 12 5.47 10.66 14.35
CA ARG A 12 6.90 10.84 14.69
C ARG A 12 7.53 9.47 14.88
N ARG A 13 8.60 9.20 14.16
CA ARG A 13 9.38 7.98 14.35
C ARG A 13 10.55 8.24 15.29
N SER A 14 10.74 7.38 16.28
CA SER A 14 11.89 7.34 17.16
C SER A 14 12.41 5.88 17.24
N GLY A 15 13.46 5.59 16.50
CA GLY A 15 13.97 4.22 16.35
C GLY A 15 12.91 3.28 15.73
N ARG A 16 12.50 2.24 16.48
CA ARG A 16 11.46 1.28 16.07
C ARG A 16 10.05 1.68 16.48
N ARG A 17 9.88 2.75 17.27
CA ARG A 17 8.55 3.20 17.74
C ARG A 17 8.02 4.30 16.85
N ALA A 18 6.73 4.27 16.56
CA ALA A 18 5.99 5.35 15.93
C ALA A 18 5.01 5.95 16.95
N GLN A 19 4.99 7.26 17.07
CA GLN A 19 4.07 8.01 17.90
C GLN A 19 3.09 8.76 17.02
N LEU A 20 1.80 8.55 17.22
CA LEU A 20 0.76 9.36 16.59
C LEU A 20 0.73 10.74 17.26
N LEU A 21 1.02 11.78 16.48
CA LEU A 21 0.99 13.17 16.95
C LEU A 21 -0.33 13.84 16.66
N LYS A 22 -0.91 13.56 15.49
CA LYS A 22 -2.18 14.15 15.06
C LYS A 22 -2.92 13.20 14.12
N LEU A 23 -4.22 13.16 14.25
CA LEU A 23 -5.13 12.49 13.32
C LEU A 23 -6.20 13.49 12.90
N THR A 24 -6.32 13.75 11.62
CA THR A 24 -7.33 14.64 11.05
C THR A 24 -8.07 13.96 9.92
N GLN A 25 -9.30 14.39 9.66
CA GLN A 25 -10.07 13.95 8.50
C GLN A 25 -10.91 15.07 7.95
N ARG A 26 -11.19 15.01 6.65
CA ARG A 26 -12.08 15.94 5.95
C ARG A 26 -13.00 15.19 5.03
N LEU A 27 -14.28 15.51 5.07
CA LEU A 27 -15.25 15.09 4.07
C LEU A 27 -15.02 15.90 2.79
N THR A 28 -15.17 15.25 1.65
CA THR A 28 -14.85 15.86 0.35
C THR A 28 -16.07 16.48 -0.35
N GLY A 29 -17.27 16.27 0.21
CA GLY A 29 -18.51 16.76 -0.42
C GLY A 29 -18.92 15.99 -1.69
N GLY A 30 -18.11 15.04 -2.11
CA GLY A 30 -18.33 14.22 -3.29
C GLY A 30 -17.32 13.08 -3.38
N VAL A 31 -17.49 12.20 -4.36
CA VAL A 31 -16.58 11.07 -4.60
C VAL A 31 -15.31 11.56 -5.27
N ILE A 32 -14.17 11.46 -4.58
CA ILE A 32 -12.85 11.83 -5.10
C ILE A 32 -12.00 10.62 -5.53
N CYS A 33 -12.36 9.42 -5.09
CA CYS A 33 -11.74 8.17 -5.52
C CYS A 33 -12.82 7.12 -5.77
N ARG A 34 -12.66 6.34 -6.83
CA ARG A 34 -13.53 5.21 -7.16
C ARG A 34 -12.68 4.02 -7.58
N ASP A 35 -12.91 2.87 -6.96
CA ASP A 35 -12.20 1.62 -7.24
C ASP A 35 -10.67 1.75 -7.28
N GLY A 36 -10.16 2.58 -6.36
CA GLY A 36 -8.74 2.84 -6.21
C GLY A 36 -8.18 3.96 -7.09
N GLN A 37 -8.91 4.47 -8.09
CA GLN A 37 -8.48 5.57 -8.96
C GLN A 37 -8.97 6.92 -8.40
N ILE A 38 -8.15 7.95 -8.58
CA ILE A 38 -8.50 9.33 -8.23
C ILE A 38 -9.41 9.88 -9.34
N THR A 39 -10.64 10.28 -8.99
CA THR A 39 -11.62 10.82 -9.93
C THR A 39 -11.65 12.34 -9.98
N ASP A 40 -11.20 13.00 -8.90
CA ASP A 40 -11.06 14.45 -8.81
C ASP A 40 -9.70 14.78 -8.18
N PHE A 41 -8.70 14.87 -9.05
CA PHE A 41 -7.31 15.10 -8.65
C PHE A 41 -7.08 16.49 -8.05
N GLU A 42 -7.74 17.51 -8.60
CA GLU A 42 -7.58 18.90 -8.15
C GLU A 42 -8.17 19.08 -6.74
N ALA A 43 -9.42 18.66 -6.54
CA ALA A 43 -10.07 18.71 -5.24
C ALA A 43 -9.28 17.93 -4.18
N LEU A 44 -8.80 16.71 -4.52
CA LEU A 44 -7.98 15.92 -3.61
C LEU A 44 -6.67 16.63 -3.24
N THR A 45 -5.99 17.23 -4.22
CA THR A 45 -4.73 17.97 -3.99
C THR A 45 -4.94 19.14 -3.04
N LEU A 46 -5.99 19.94 -3.25
CA LEU A 46 -6.34 21.08 -2.40
C LEU A 46 -6.65 20.64 -0.96
N ILE A 47 -7.41 19.55 -0.80
CA ILE A 47 -7.75 19.00 0.51
C ILE A 47 -6.49 18.49 1.21
N CYS A 48 -5.62 17.77 0.51
CA CYS A 48 -4.37 17.24 1.07
C CYS A 48 -3.45 18.38 1.55
N ARG A 49 -3.27 19.43 0.74
CA ARG A 49 -2.48 20.61 1.12
C ARG A 49 -3.04 21.26 2.40
N SER A 50 -4.35 21.52 2.42
CA SER A 50 -5.01 22.12 3.59
C SER A 50 -4.85 21.28 4.86
N LEU A 51 -4.99 19.95 4.76
CA LEU A 51 -4.78 19.04 5.90
C LEU A 51 -3.32 19.02 6.38
N LEU A 52 -2.37 19.08 5.46
CA LEU A 52 -0.93 19.13 5.78
C LEU A 52 -0.57 20.44 6.50
N ASP A 53 -1.13 21.58 6.04
CA ASP A 53 -0.94 22.89 6.66
C ASP A 53 -1.56 22.94 8.06
N GLU A 54 -2.80 22.48 8.21
CA GLU A 54 -3.48 22.40 9.51
C GLU A 54 -2.78 21.46 10.50
N ALA A 55 -2.13 20.41 10.00
CA ALA A 55 -1.35 19.51 10.83
C ALA A 55 0.01 20.08 11.25
N GLY A 56 0.46 21.19 10.63
CA GLY A 56 1.78 21.75 10.88
C GLY A 56 2.92 20.84 10.38
N CYS A 57 2.67 20.06 9.35
CA CYS A 57 3.58 19.03 8.84
C CYS A 57 4.68 19.59 7.92
N GLN A 58 5.25 20.76 8.22
CA GLN A 58 6.31 21.31 7.39
C GLN A 58 7.53 20.36 7.37
N GLY A 59 7.93 19.94 6.15
CA GLY A 59 9.07 19.02 5.96
C GLY A 59 8.78 17.54 6.17
N ALA A 60 7.58 17.14 6.57
CA ALA A 60 7.24 15.73 6.69
C ALA A 60 7.16 15.04 5.32
N ALA A 61 7.69 13.82 5.24
CA ALA A 61 7.51 12.95 4.09
C ALA A 61 6.14 12.27 4.10
N LEU A 62 5.64 11.89 2.92
CA LEU A 62 4.37 11.18 2.76
C LEU A 62 4.58 9.68 2.75
N ALA A 63 3.65 8.98 3.36
CA ALA A 63 3.36 7.57 3.13
C ALA A 63 1.90 7.47 2.65
N LEU A 64 1.67 6.80 1.53
CA LEU A 64 0.35 6.62 0.96
C LEU A 64 -0.02 5.13 0.90
N ALA A 65 -1.28 4.83 1.06
CA ALA A 65 -1.80 3.48 0.91
C ALA A 65 -2.35 3.24 -0.50
N VAL A 66 -2.12 2.04 -1.02
CA VAL A 66 -2.80 1.53 -2.22
C VAL A 66 -3.97 0.68 -1.73
N PRO A 67 -5.21 1.00 -2.14
CA PRO A 67 -6.39 0.27 -1.71
C PRO A 67 -6.42 -1.14 -2.30
N VAL A 68 -7.03 -2.07 -1.59
CA VAL A 68 -7.08 -3.50 -1.95
C VAL A 68 -7.71 -3.73 -3.34
N GLN A 69 -8.67 -2.89 -3.74
CA GLN A 69 -9.36 -3.00 -5.05
C GLN A 69 -8.41 -2.80 -6.25
N GLY A 70 -7.29 -2.13 -6.05
CA GLY A 70 -6.27 -1.91 -7.09
C GLY A 70 -5.10 -2.89 -7.03
N LEU A 71 -5.21 -3.94 -6.19
CA LEU A 71 -4.12 -4.87 -5.92
C LEU A 71 -4.50 -6.30 -6.25
N THR A 72 -3.52 -7.04 -6.75
CA THR A 72 -3.57 -8.50 -6.84
C THR A 72 -2.40 -9.07 -6.05
N GLY A 73 -2.69 -9.89 -5.05
CA GLY A 73 -1.69 -10.62 -4.26
C GLY A 73 -1.70 -12.11 -4.58
N ARG A 74 -0.52 -12.71 -4.76
CA ARG A 74 -0.38 -14.16 -4.97
C ARG A 74 0.76 -14.72 -4.15
N ARG A 75 0.54 -15.89 -3.56
CA ARG A 75 1.61 -16.69 -2.98
C ARG A 75 2.15 -17.61 -4.05
N LEU A 76 3.47 -17.56 -4.25
CA LEU A 76 4.19 -18.39 -5.19
C LEU A 76 5.22 -19.23 -4.44
N VAL A 77 5.53 -20.41 -4.96
CA VAL A 77 6.61 -21.26 -4.45
C VAL A 77 7.68 -21.33 -5.53
N LEU A 78 8.88 -20.91 -5.20
CA LEU A 78 10.01 -20.82 -6.12
C LEU A 78 11.21 -21.57 -5.52
N PRO A 79 12.18 -22.04 -6.33
CA PRO A 79 13.41 -22.64 -5.81
C PRO A 79 14.16 -21.66 -4.89
N ALA A 80 14.59 -22.13 -3.71
CA ALA A 80 15.27 -21.28 -2.72
C ALA A 80 16.64 -20.79 -3.18
N ASP A 81 17.33 -21.58 -4.01
CA ASP A 81 18.67 -21.29 -4.55
C ASP A 81 18.66 -20.35 -5.76
N SER A 82 17.46 -19.88 -6.20
CA SER A 82 17.36 -18.96 -7.33
C SER A 82 18.05 -17.62 -7.03
N HIS A 83 18.91 -17.19 -7.97
CA HIS A 83 19.50 -15.86 -7.91
C HIS A 83 18.40 -14.77 -7.95
N PRO A 84 18.54 -13.62 -7.22
CA PRO A 84 17.50 -12.59 -7.15
C PRO A 84 16.93 -12.14 -8.51
N VAL A 85 17.77 -12.00 -9.54
CA VAL A 85 17.31 -11.64 -10.90
C VAL A 85 16.46 -12.74 -11.53
N GLN A 86 16.81 -14.01 -11.33
CA GLN A 86 16.02 -15.14 -11.83
C GLN A 86 14.70 -15.24 -11.08
N ARG A 87 14.72 -15.06 -9.77
CA ARG A 87 13.53 -15.05 -8.93
C ARG A 87 12.55 -13.96 -9.36
N TRP A 88 13.07 -12.76 -9.63
CA TRP A 88 12.25 -11.68 -10.16
C TRP A 88 11.57 -12.04 -11.49
N ARG A 89 12.33 -12.62 -12.43
CA ARG A 89 11.78 -13.08 -13.71
C ARG A 89 10.72 -14.18 -13.54
N GLN A 90 10.93 -15.10 -12.61
CA GLN A 90 9.93 -16.13 -12.28
C GLN A 90 8.65 -15.52 -11.72
N VAL A 91 8.76 -14.56 -10.79
CA VAL A 91 7.60 -13.82 -10.25
C VAL A 91 6.84 -13.12 -11.38
N GLN A 92 7.54 -12.42 -12.28
CA GLN A 92 6.91 -11.76 -13.43
C GLN A 92 6.22 -12.77 -14.37
N SER A 93 6.87 -13.88 -14.67
CA SER A 93 6.31 -14.93 -15.52
C SER A 93 5.05 -15.54 -14.92
N GLU A 94 5.06 -15.83 -13.62
CA GLU A 94 3.90 -16.37 -12.90
C GLU A 94 2.73 -15.37 -12.87
N LEU A 95 2.99 -14.09 -12.65
CA LEU A 95 1.97 -13.07 -12.71
C LEU A 95 1.41 -12.90 -14.13
N ALA A 96 2.28 -12.92 -15.15
CA ALA A 96 1.87 -12.84 -16.56
C ALA A 96 0.99 -14.02 -16.99
N ALA A 97 1.25 -15.23 -16.52
CA ALA A 97 0.40 -16.40 -16.75
C ALA A 97 -1.04 -16.23 -16.23
N HIS A 98 -1.25 -15.27 -15.33
CA HIS A 98 -2.55 -14.89 -14.79
C HIS A 98 -3.09 -13.57 -15.37
N GLY A 99 -2.55 -13.12 -16.50
CA GLY A 99 -2.99 -11.89 -17.18
C GLY A 99 -2.49 -10.59 -16.55
N ILE A 100 -1.51 -10.66 -15.65
CA ILE A 100 -0.94 -9.48 -14.97
C ILE A 100 0.40 -9.16 -15.63
N GLY A 101 0.38 -8.31 -16.66
CA GLY A 101 1.56 -7.90 -17.42
C GLY A 101 2.32 -6.74 -16.78
N ALA A 102 3.62 -6.67 -17.01
CA ALA A 102 4.48 -5.59 -16.50
C ALA A 102 4.21 -4.25 -17.17
N ASP A 103 3.56 -4.23 -18.35
CA ASP A 103 3.23 -2.99 -19.06
C ASP A 103 2.16 -2.19 -18.32
N ASP A 104 1.15 -2.88 -17.75
CA ASP A 104 0.00 -2.27 -17.09
C ASP A 104 0.08 -2.29 -15.57
N HIS A 105 1.04 -3.04 -15.00
CA HIS A 105 1.15 -3.22 -13.57
C HIS A 105 2.54 -2.91 -13.02
N ALA A 106 2.58 -2.22 -11.90
CA ALA A 106 3.74 -2.20 -11.01
C ALA A 106 3.70 -3.46 -10.14
N MET A 107 4.84 -4.13 -10.01
CA MET A 107 4.96 -5.40 -9.30
C MET A 107 6.04 -5.31 -8.24
N ASP A 108 5.87 -6.08 -7.17
CA ASP A 108 6.87 -6.27 -6.13
C ASP A 108 6.67 -7.64 -5.48
N TYR A 109 7.64 -8.14 -4.74
CA TYR A 109 7.48 -9.38 -3.98
C TYR A 109 8.21 -9.33 -2.64
N ARG A 110 7.73 -10.13 -1.71
CA ARG A 110 8.35 -10.34 -0.41
C ARG A 110 8.55 -11.83 -0.15
N GLU A 111 9.72 -12.19 0.32
CA GLU A 111 10.02 -13.55 0.78
C GLU A 111 9.32 -13.83 2.12
N LEU A 112 8.67 -14.98 2.21
CA LEU A 112 7.95 -15.45 3.39
C LEU A 112 8.69 -16.55 4.16
N GLY A 113 9.77 -17.11 3.57
CA GLY A 113 10.49 -18.27 4.08
C GLY A 113 10.08 -19.58 3.38
N PRO A 114 10.69 -20.71 3.76
CA PRO A 114 10.36 -22.01 3.16
C PRO A 114 8.92 -22.43 3.53
N PRO A 115 8.18 -23.05 2.59
CA PRO A 115 6.90 -23.65 2.92
C PRO A 115 7.10 -24.88 3.82
N PRO A 116 6.09 -25.26 4.63
CA PRO A 116 6.16 -26.44 5.48
C PRO A 116 6.48 -27.70 4.66
N GLY A 117 7.49 -28.45 5.07
CA GLY A 117 7.90 -29.71 4.42
C GLY A 117 8.76 -29.57 3.16
N SER A 118 9.11 -28.39 2.71
CA SER A 118 9.94 -28.15 1.52
C SER A 118 11.05 -27.13 1.79
N PRO A 119 12.13 -27.52 2.46
CA PRO A 119 13.21 -26.59 2.80
C PRO A 119 14.02 -26.11 1.58
N SER A 120 13.95 -26.82 0.45
CA SER A 120 14.55 -26.44 -0.84
C SER A 120 13.78 -25.37 -1.59
N ASP A 121 12.59 -25.01 -1.11
CA ASP A 121 11.71 -24.06 -1.75
C ASP A 121 11.61 -22.77 -0.93
N GLN A 122 11.31 -21.67 -1.61
CA GLN A 122 11.06 -20.37 -1.04
C GLN A 122 9.65 -19.91 -1.36
N GLN A 123 8.83 -19.68 -0.35
CA GLN A 123 7.54 -19.04 -0.56
C GLN A 123 7.72 -17.53 -0.67
N VAL A 124 7.07 -16.92 -1.65
CA VAL A 124 7.04 -15.48 -1.84
C VAL A 124 5.60 -14.97 -1.93
N LEU A 125 5.35 -13.79 -1.41
CA LEU A 125 4.13 -13.03 -1.67
C LEU A 125 4.42 -12.03 -2.77
N ALA A 126 3.92 -12.29 -3.97
CA ALA A 126 3.96 -11.37 -5.09
C ALA A 126 2.74 -10.45 -5.05
N VAL A 127 2.94 -9.17 -5.30
CA VAL A 127 1.88 -8.15 -5.33
C VAL A 127 2.01 -7.37 -6.64
N ALA A 128 0.88 -7.15 -7.29
CA ALA A 128 0.79 -6.30 -8.47
C ALA A 128 -0.30 -5.23 -8.25
N ALA A 129 -0.01 -4.02 -8.69
CA ALA A 129 -0.94 -2.89 -8.67
C ALA A 129 -1.07 -2.30 -10.06
N SER A 130 -2.26 -1.85 -10.45
CA SER A 130 -2.42 -1.09 -11.68
C SER A 130 -1.46 0.10 -11.70
N ARG A 131 -0.75 0.26 -12.82
CA ARG A 131 0.22 1.34 -12.99
C ARG A 131 -0.44 2.71 -12.86
N LEU A 132 -1.66 2.87 -13.37
CA LEU A 132 -2.44 4.10 -13.21
C LEU A 132 -2.65 4.47 -11.74
N ILE A 133 -2.99 3.48 -10.89
CA ILE A 133 -3.18 3.72 -9.46
C ILE A 133 -1.89 4.17 -8.79
N ILE A 134 -0.75 3.63 -9.19
CA ILE A 134 0.56 4.03 -8.67
C ILE A 134 0.92 5.44 -9.13
N GLU A 135 0.77 5.73 -10.42
CA GLU A 135 1.08 7.04 -11.02
C GLU A 135 0.23 8.16 -10.44
N ASP A 136 -1.06 7.92 -10.18
CA ASP A 136 -1.94 8.85 -9.47
C ASP A 136 -1.36 9.27 -8.10
N ARG A 137 -0.84 8.31 -7.32
CA ARG A 137 -0.28 8.59 -5.99
C ARG A 137 1.06 9.31 -6.06
N LEU A 138 1.89 8.95 -7.03
CA LEU A 138 3.15 9.65 -7.30
C LEU A 138 2.87 11.10 -7.70
N SER A 139 1.91 11.30 -8.60
CA SER A 139 1.48 12.62 -9.06
C SER A 139 0.89 13.46 -7.92
N LEU A 140 0.08 12.84 -7.04
CA LEU A 140 -0.48 13.51 -5.87
C LEU A 140 0.63 13.97 -4.92
N ALA A 141 1.60 13.11 -4.61
CA ALA A 141 2.73 13.47 -3.75
C ALA A 141 3.53 14.65 -4.33
N ALA A 142 3.80 14.63 -5.64
CA ALA A 142 4.45 15.72 -6.35
C ALA A 142 3.61 17.01 -6.28
N ALA A 143 2.30 16.91 -6.54
CA ALA A 143 1.39 18.06 -6.53
C ALA A 143 1.29 18.71 -5.14
N VAL A 144 1.29 17.94 -4.05
CA VAL A 144 1.30 18.49 -2.69
C VAL A 144 2.68 18.95 -2.22
N GLY A 145 3.72 18.75 -3.03
CA GLY A 145 5.08 19.23 -2.77
C GLY A 145 5.79 18.50 -1.62
N ARG A 146 5.52 17.19 -1.46
CA ARG A 146 6.12 16.37 -0.39
C ARG A 146 6.80 15.12 -0.96
N PRO A 147 7.98 14.74 -0.43
CA PRO A 147 8.62 13.50 -0.84
C PRO A 147 7.78 12.29 -0.43
N LEU A 148 7.48 11.41 -1.38
CA LEU A 148 6.84 10.14 -1.11
C LEU A 148 7.91 9.11 -0.71
N VAL A 149 7.84 8.61 0.51
CA VAL A 149 8.81 7.62 1.04
C VAL A 149 8.25 6.21 1.07
N THR A 150 6.94 6.06 1.03
CA THR A 150 6.30 4.75 1.05
C THR A 150 4.99 4.80 0.28
N LEU A 151 4.81 3.81 -0.59
CA LEU A 151 3.54 3.46 -1.19
C LEU A 151 3.31 1.98 -0.90
N ALA A 152 2.35 1.66 -0.03
CA ALA A 152 2.18 0.32 0.49
C ALA A 152 0.74 -0.18 0.36
N PRO A 153 0.53 -1.49 0.10
CA PRO A 153 -0.78 -2.10 0.16
C PRO A 153 -1.43 -1.92 1.55
N GLU A 154 -2.69 -1.52 1.57
CA GLU A 154 -3.42 -1.20 2.80
C GLU A 154 -3.57 -2.43 3.72
N ASP A 155 -3.82 -3.59 3.16
CA ASP A 155 -3.92 -4.86 3.87
C ASP A 155 -2.58 -5.33 4.45
N LEU A 156 -1.47 -5.11 3.74
CA LEU A 156 -0.14 -5.42 4.27
C LEU A 156 0.26 -4.49 5.41
N CYS A 157 -0.16 -3.22 5.37
CA CYS A 157 0.03 -2.29 6.49
C CYS A 157 -0.71 -2.80 7.74
N LEU A 158 -1.96 -3.25 7.58
CA LEU A 158 -2.75 -3.82 8.66
C LEU A 158 -2.11 -5.11 9.20
N ALA A 159 -1.68 -6.02 8.32
CA ALA A 159 -1.00 -7.25 8.71
C ALA A 159 0.34 -7.01 9.43
N ALA A 160 1.07 -5.94 9.06
CA ALA A 160 2.30 -5.55 9.74
C ALA A 160 2.00 -5.03 11.16
N TRP A 161 0.97 -4.19 11.31
CA TRP A 161 0.55 -3.68 12.61
C TRP A 161 0.13 -4.80 13.56
N LEU A 162 -0.66 -5.77 13.10
CA LEU A 162 -1.07 -6.93 13.90
C LEU A 162 0.11 -7.77 14.40
N ARG A 163 1.18 -7.88 13.61
CA ARG A 163 2.41 -8.58 14.03
C ARG A 163 3.19 -7.83 15.10
N GLU A 164 3.19 -6.50 15.06
CA GLU A 164 3.87 -5.67 16.06
C GLU A 164 3.17 -5.73 17.42
N ASP A 165 1.85 -5.79 17.44
CA ASP A 165 1.03 -5.87 18.67
C ASP A 165 1.01 -7.25 19.32
N ARG A 166 1.76 -8.22 18.78
CA ARG A 166 1.93 -9.57 19.35
C ARG A 166 0.61 -10.22 19.75
N LEU A 167 -0.37 -10.23 18.85
CA LEU A 167 -1.60 -10.98 19.09
C LEU A 167 -1.25 -12.47 19.25
N PRO A 168 -1.61 -13.10 20.36
CA PRO A 168 -1.26 -14.49 20.62
C PRO A 168 -2.10 -15.41 19.71
N GLY A 169 -1.41 -16.37 19.04
CA GLY A 169 -2.07 -17.42 18.28
C GLY A 169 -2.60 -16.95 16.91
N GLU A 170 -3.60 -17.65 16.39
CA GLU A 170 -4.31 -17.26 15.18
C GLU A 170 -5.26 -16.11 15.48
N ALA A 171 -5.16 -15.03 14.71
CA ALA A 171 -6.02 -13.87 14.83
C ALA A 171 -6.70 -13.56 13.50
N ALA A 172 -8.00 -13.28 13.54
CA ALA A 172 -8.74 -12.75 12.40
C ALA A 172 -9.06 -11.27 12.65
N VAL A 173 -8.86 -10.44 11.63
CA VAL A 173 -9.22 -9.03 11.68
C VAL A 173 -10.33 -8.76 10.69
N LEU A 174 -11.45 -8.27 11.20
CA LEU A 174 -12.58 -7.83 10.41
C LEU A 174 -12.57 -6.30 10.32
N ARG A 175 -12.32 -5.79 9.12
CA ARG A 175 -12.46 -4.36 8.84
C ARG A 175 -13.87 -4.08 8.34
N LEU A 176 -14.60 -3.27 9.07
CA LEU A 176 -15.93 -2.78 8.69
C LEU A 176 -15.79 -1.31 8.31
N ASP A 177 -15.81 -1.01 7.02
CA ASP A 177 -15.94 0.35 6.53
C ASP A 177 -17.44 0.70 6.50
N ARG A 178 -17.79 1.92 6.92
CA ARG A 178 -19.15 2.40 6.68
C ARG A 178 -19.36 2.47 5.18
N ALA A 179 -20.39 1.80 4.69
CA ALA A 179 -20.88 2.07 3.35
C ALA A 179 -21.26 3.55 3.25
N PRO A 180 -21.05 4.16 2.10
CA PRO A 180 -21.47 5.53 1.85
C PRO A 180 -22.97 5.68 2.00
#